data_7213428d43bd1889dc5d5d9e4e480a4f
#
_entry.id   7213428d43bd1889dc5d5d9e4e480a4f
#
_cell.length_a   1.000
_cell.length_b   1.000
_cell.length_c   1.000
_cell.angle_alpha   90.00
_cell.angle_beta   90.00
_cell.angle_gamma   90.00
#
_symmetry.space_group_name_H-M   'P 1'
#
loop_
_entity.id
_entity.type
_entity.pdbx_description
1 polymer ?
#
loop_
_entity_poly.entity_id
_entity_poly.type
_entity_poly.pdbx_seq_one_letter_code
_entity_poly.pdbx_strand_id
1 'polypeptide(L)'
;MDMSTKIEEPFHGYTQEVALIPVGELKVIEVQRKPSKAHVKRLGDSIKRVGFVVPLVVVRRGDENVIIDGQHRFLAAKELGIKKLPTIIIPEKYAHNLMELNVEKQMSIRDKAYVSLNVYRMYLEEDESIQEDDGRIMDSIEYAHYVTLGIAYERRPKIFGSAYEFLLKKVDSFLSMPLDKAMKEREGRAGMLIETDALARKTVDEIKKLGVDHPFLYREVISFCTPAKRKRKAKKSFEEAFNSLKKNLNGLLLEPSKIRSKLNG
;
A
#
# COMPACT_ATOMS: atom_id res chain seq x y z
N MET A 1 5.79 -20.59 34.70
CA MET A 1 4.35 -20.83 34.46
C MET A 1 4.01 -20.25 33.10
N ASP A 2 3.66 -21.09 32.14
CA ASP A 2 3.08 -20.60 30.88
C ASP A 2 1.69 -20.10 31.18
N MET A 3 1.50 -18.77 31.17
CA MET A 3 0.19 -18.16 31.32
C MET A 3 -0.55 -18.30 29.99
N SER A 4 -1.42 -19.28 29.88
CA SER A 4 -2.41 -19.36 28.82
C SER A 4 -3.80 -19.15 29.36
N THR A 5 -4.63 -18.41 28.62
CA THR A 5 -6.04 -18.19 28.93
C THR A 5 -6.88 -18.74 27.80
N LYS A 6 -7.88 -19.55 28.15
CA LYS A 6 -8.84 -20.10 27.19
C LYS A 6 -10.08 -19.21 27.16
N ILE A 7 -10.52 -18.86 25.97
CA ILE A 7 -11.74 -18.11 25.70
C ILE A 7 -12.59 -18.88 24.71
N GLU A 8 -13.90 -18.77 24.82
CA GLU A 8 -14.85 -19.35 23.88
C GLU A 8 -15.12 -18.35 22.76
N GLU A 9 -15.02 -18.79 21.50
CA GLU A 9 -15.34 -17.98 20.34
C GLU A 9 -16.87 -17.79 20.28
N PRO A 10 -17.38 -16.53 20.18
CA PRO A 10 -18.79 -16.23 20.49
C PRO A 10 -19.80 -16.70 19.44
N PHE A 11 -19.39 -17.05 18.23
CA PHE A 11 -20.32 -17.45 17.16
C PHE A 11 -20.38 -18.98 16.97
N HIS A 12 -19.24 -19.65 16.97
CA HIS A 12 -19.14 -21.09 16.76
C HIS A 12 -18.85 -21.88 18.04
N GLY A 13 -18.58 -21.21 19.16
CA GLY A 13 -18.35 -21.83 20.46
C GLY A 13 -17.06 -22.67 20.57
N TYR A 14 -16.09 -22.50 19.65
CA TYR A 14 -14.83 -23.22 19.79
C TYR A 14 -13.86 -22.51 20.75
N THR A 15 -13.00 -23.29 21.36
CA THR A 15 -11.99 -22.75 22.28
C THR A 15 -10.86 -22.07 21.51
N GLN A 16 -10.57 -20.81 21.87
CA GLN A 16 -9.34 -20.09 21.53
C GLN A 16 -8.44 -20.06 22.76
N GLU A 17 -7.13 -20.20 22.56
CA GLU A 17 -6.15 -20.08 23.63
C GLU A 17 -5.26 -18.86 23.38
N VAL A 18 -5.22 -17.94 24.33
CA VAL A 18 -4.31 -16.79 24.33
C VAL A 18 -3.08 -17.15 25.14
N ALA A 19 -1.91 -17.13 24.50
CA ALA A 19 -0.65 -17.54 25.13
C ALA A 19 0.54 -16.69 24.70
N LEU A 20 1.60 -16.69 25.51
CA LEU A 20 2.92 -16.16 25.16
C LEU A 20 3.81 -17.31 24.70
N ILE A 21 4.05 -17.45 23.40
CA ILE A 21 4.87 -18.54 22.84
C ILE A 21 6.30 -18.06 22.58
N PRO A 22 7.33 -18.84 22.96
CA PRO A 22 8.72 -18.56 22.59
C PRO A 22 8.88 -18.45 21.07
N VAL A 23 9.65 -17.43 20.60
CA VAL A 23 9.88 -17.20 19.17
C VAL A 23 10.49 -18.41 18.47
N GLY A 24 11.31 -19.18 19.19
CA GLY A 24 11.95 -20.40 18.67
C GLY A 24 10.99 -21.57 18.42
N GLU A 25 9.80 -21.55 19.04
CA GLU A 25 8.76 -22.58 18.90
C GLU A 25 7.73 -22.24 17.82
N LEU A 26 7.83 -21.05 17.23
CA LEU A 26 6.92 -20.57 16.19
C LEU A 26 7.50 -20.88 14.81
N LYS A 27 6.70 -21.50 13.95
CA LYS A 27 7.07 -21.81 12.57
C LYS A 27 6.20 -21.05 11.58
N VAL A 28 6.81 -20.64 10.47
CA VAL A 28 6.12 -19.99 9.35
C VAL A 28 5.80 -21.04 8.29
N ILE A 29 4.60 -20.98 7.68
CA ILE A 29 4.25 -21.86 6.56
C ILE A 29 5.03 -21.39 5.29
N GLU A 30 5.68 -22.34 4.59
CA GLU A 30 6.47 -22.08 3.37
C GLU A 30 5.64 -21.50 2.20
N VAL A 31 4.33 -21.73 2.20
CA VAL A 31 3.40 -21.29 1.14
C VAL A 31 3.07 -19.79 1.21
N GLN A 32 3.47 -19.09 2.27
CA GLN A 32 3.24 -17.66 2.39
C GLN A 32 4.20 -16.86 1.48
N ARG A 33 3.72 -15.70 0.95
CA ARG A 33 4.50 -14.83 0.08
C ARG A 33 5.83 -14.41 0.73
N LYS A 34 6.87 -14.24 -0.09
CA LYS A 34 8.14 -13.68 0.39
C LYS A 34 7.90 -12.34 1.09
N PRO A 35 8.30 -12.22 2.36
CA PRO A 35 8.03 -11.01 3.14
C PRO A 35 8.78 -9.79 2.57
N SER A 36 8.11 -8.64 2.55
CA SER A 36 8.73 -7.37 2.18
C SER A 36 9.63 -6.88 3.31
N LYS A 37 10.94 -6.76 3.06
CA LYS A 37 11.91 -6.22 4.03
C LYS A 37 11.55 -4.81 4.52
N ALA A 38 11.04 -3.95 3.61
CA ALA A 38 10.61 -2.60 3.97
C ALA A 38 9.40 -2.61 4.93
N HIS A 39 8.46 -3.54 4.73
CA HIS A 39 7.31 -3.70 5.62
C HIS A 39 7.72 -4.26 6.99
N VAL A 40 8.62 -5.25 7.03
CA VAL A 40 9.18 -5.79 8.29
C VAL A 40 9.87 -4.69 9.08
N LYS A 41 10.70 -3.85 8.44
CA LYS A 41 11.37 -2.72 9.10
C LYS A 41 10.37 -1.74 9.72
N ARG A 42 9.35 -1.31 8.96
CA ARG A 42 8.30 -0.39 9.48
C ARG A 42 7.55 -0.98 10.67
N LEU A 43 7.18 -2.27 10.60
CA LEU A 43 6.57 -2.95 11.74
C LEU A 43 7.51 -3.03 12.94
N GLY A 44 8.81 -3.22 12.71
CA GLY A 44 9.82 -3.18 13.77
C GLY A 44 9.86 -1.82 14.46
N ASP A 45 9.82 -0.74 13.70
CA ASP A 45 9.82 0.62 14.25
C ASP A 45 8.51 0.92 15.00
N SER A 46 7.37 0.44 14.51
CA SER A 46 6.09 0.51 15.23
C SER A 46 6.11 -0.28 16.53
N ILE A 47 6.62 -1.52 16.51
CA ILE A 47 6.73 -2.37 17.71
C ILE A 47 7.64 -1.73 18.78
N LYS A 48 8.72 -1.05 18.38
CA LYS A 48 9.58 -0.33 19.33
C LYS A 48 8.84 0.79 20.07
N ARG A 49 7.87 1.45 19.41
CA ARG A 49 7.15 2.59 20.00
C ARG A 49 5.97 2.18 20.86
N VAL A 50 5.12 1.27 20.33
CA VAL A 50 3.84 0.92 20.97
C VAL A 50 3.81 -0.48 21.55
N GLY A 51 4.88 -1.25 21.40
CA GLY A 51 4.92 -2.65 21.80
C GLY A 51 4.29 -3.58 20.79
N PHE A 52 4.29 -4.89 21.09
CA PHE A 52 3.67 -5.93 20.27
C PHE A 52 2.19 -6.07 20.64
N VAL A 53 1.35 -5.19 20.07
CA VAL A 53 -0.06 -5.00 20.49
C VAL A 53 -1.01 -6.02 19.86
N VAL A 54 -0.74 -6.44 18.60
CA VAL A 54 -1.63 -7.34 17.85
C VAL A 54 -1.07 -8.76 17.86
N PRO A 55 -1.74 -9.75 18.52
CA PRO A 55 -1.25 -11.12 18.61
C PRO A 55 -1.11 -11.79 17.23
N LEU A 56 -0.23 -12.79 17.15
CA LEU A 56 -0.18 -13.70 16.00
C LEU A 56 -1.35 -14.68 16.07
N VAL A 57 -1.84 -15.15 14.93
CA VAL A 57 -2.77 -16.28 14.88
C VAL A 57 -1.98 -17.53 14.52
N VAL A 58 -2.15 -18.56 15.36
CA VAL A 58 -1.38 -19.80 15.34
C VAL A 58 -2.32 -21.01 15.36
N VAL A 59 -1.93 -22.08 14.71
CA VAL A 59 -2.54 -23.42 14.87
C VAL A 59 -1.49 -24.39 15.39
N ARG A 60 -1.93 -25.38 16.15
CA ARG A 60 -1.07 -26.51 16.55
C ARG A 60 -1.19 -27.63 15.52
N ARG A 61 -0.05 -28.05 14.95
CA ARG A 61 0.10 -29.21 14.07
C ARG A 61 1.04 -30.20 14.71
N GLY A 62 0.49 -31.22 15.38
CA GLY A 62 1.29 -32.07 16.25
C GLY A 62 1.95 -31.21 17.33
N ASP A 63 3.28 -31.29 17.44
CA ASP A 63 4.07 -30.52 18.40
C ASP A 63 4.51 -29.13 17.87
N GLU A 64 4.06 -28.72 16.70
CA GLU A 64 4.49 -27.47 16.05
C GLU A 64 3.44 -26.36 16.19
N ASN A 65 3.88 -25.15 16.54
CA ASN A 65 3.08 -23.94 16.55
C ASN A 65 3.27 -23.20 15.20
N VAL A 66 2.29 -23.30 14.32
CA VAL A 66 2.35 -22.79 12.94
C VAL A 66 1.62 -21.48 12.81
N ILE A 67 2.31 -20.43 12.38
CA ILE A 67 1.76 -19.08 12.19
C ILE A 67 0.87 -19.06 10.95
N ILE A 68 -0.41 -18.76 11.13
CA ILE A 68 -1.40 -18.59 10.06
C ILE A 68 -1.52 -17.10 9.65
N ASP A 69 -1.49 -16.19 10.64
CA ASP A 69 -1.46 -14.73 10.38
C ASP A 69 -0.40 -14.05 11.24
N GLY A 70 0.20 -13.01 10.66
CA GLY A 70 1.18 -12.15 11.34
C GLY A 70 2.64 -12.47 11.04
N GLN A 71 2.97 -13.15 9.92
CA GLN A 71 4.35 -13.47 9.53
C GLN A 71 5.29 -12.25 9.54
N HIS A 72 4.84 -11.10 9.00
CA HIS A 72 5.66 -9.89 9.00
C HIS A 72 5.93 -9.36 10.41
N ARG A 73 4.91 -9.44 11.31
CA ARG A 73 5.05 -9.09 12.74
C ARG A 73 6.02 -10.03 13.45
N PHE A 74 5.94 -11.33 13.17
CA PHE A 74 6.88 -12.32 13.67
C PHE A 74 8.33 -12.02 13.26
N LEU A 75 8.57 -11.73 11.98
CA LEU A 75 9.89 -11.41 11.47
C LEU A 75 10.45 -10.13 12.08
N ALA A 76 9.63 -9.09 12.19
CA ALA A 76 10.01 -7.84 12.85
C ALA A 76 10.39 -8.07 14.33
N ALA A 77 9.59 -8.85 15.06
CA ALA A 77 9.87 -9.20 16.45
C ALA A 77 11.16 -10.02 16.60
N LYS A 78 11.42 -10.94 15.67
CA LYS A 78 12.66 -11.72 15.62
C LYS A 78 13.89 -10.84 15.40
N GLU A 79 13.82 -9.88 14.47
CA GLU A 79 14.89 -8.88 14.24
C GLU A 79 15.12 -7.99 15.47
N LEU A 80 14.08 -7.70 16.25
CA LEU A 80 14.15 -6.95 17.50
C LEU A 80 14.66 -7.76 18.71
N GLY A 81 14.85 -9.06 18.55
CA GLY A 81 15.30 -9.95 19.63
C GLY A 81 14.24 -10.24 20.71
N ILE A 82 12.96 -10.05 20.41
CA ILE A 82 11.86 -10.38 21.32
C ILE A 82 11.84 -11.90 21.54
N LYS A 83 11.73 -12.34 22.79
CA LYS A 83 11.87 -13.75 23.16
C LYS A 83 10.56 -14.55 23.12
N LYS A 84 9.44 -13.92 23.50
CA LYS A 84 8.10 -14.51 23.49
C LYS A 84 7.12 -13.57 22.82
N LEU A 85 6.14 -14.13 22.10
CA LEU A 85 5.14 -13.33 21.38
C LEU A 85 3.74 -13.71 21.82
N PRO A 86 2.83 -12.72 21.94
CA PRO A 86 1.42 -12.98 22.19
C PRO A 86 0.80 -13.66 20.96
N THR A 87 0.08 -14.74 21.19
CA THR A 87 -0.54 -15.57 20.17
C THR A 87 -1.97 -15.89 20.55
N ILE A 88 -2.82 -16.03 19.53
CA ILE A 88 -4.14 -16.63 19.64
C ILE A 88 -4.07 -17.96 18.91
N ILE A 89 -4.23 -19.06 19.65
CA ILE A 89 -4.21 -20.41 19.10
C ILE A 89 -5.64 -20.81 18.81
N ILE A 90 -5.89 -21.25 17.58
CA ILE A 90 -7.20 -21.68 17.10
C ILE A 90 -7.16 -23.13 16.63
N PRO A 91 -8.31 -23.84 16.51
CA PRO A 91 -8.35 -25.19 15.94
C PRO A 91 -7.88 -25.21 14.49
N GLU A 92 -7.08 -26.24 14.14
CA GLU A 92 -6.46 -26.35 12.80
C GLU A 92 -7.47 -26.35 11.65
N LYS A 93 -8.67 -26.88 11.85
CA LYS A 93 -9.74 -26.93 10.85
C LYS A 93 -10.12 -25.55 10.27
N TYR A 94 -9.84 -24.47 11.01
CA TYR A 94 -10.10 -23.09 10.56
C TYR A 94 -8.90 -22.41 9.87
N ALA A 95 -7.75 -23.10 9.78
CA ALA A 95 -6.53 -22.54 9.21
C ALA A 95 -6.70 -22.09 7.75
N HIS A 96 -7.34 -22.91 6.91
CA HIS A 96 -7.56 -22.62 5.50
C HIS A 96 -8.46 -21.40 5.30
N ASN A 97 -9.58 -21.32 6.03
CA ASN A 97 -10.51 -20.19 5.95
C ASN A 97 -9.84 -18.87 6.33
N LEU A 98 -8.98 -18.88 7.35
CA LEU A 98 -8.21 -17.69 7.73
C LEU A 98 -7.13 -17.32 6.73
N MET A 99 -6.49 -18.31 6.09
CA MET A 99 -5.54 -18.02 5.00
C MET A 99 -6.23 -17.40 3.79
N GLU A 100 -7.43 -17.86 3.42
CA GLU A 100 -8.27 -17.25 2.38
C GLU A 100 -8.63 -15.81 2.72
N LEU A 101 -9.12 -15.54 3.93
CA LEU A 101 -9.41 -14.19 4.42
C LEU A 101 -8.18 -13.27 4.39
N ASN A 102 -6.98 -13.80 4.63
CA ASN A 102 -5.73 -13.04 4.56
C ASN A 102 -5.30 -12.75 3.11
N VAL A 103 -5.66 -13.58 2.15
CA VAL A 103 -5.48 -13.31 0.71
C VAL A 103 -6.39 -12.17 0.26
N GLU A 104 -7.63 -12.11 0.74
CA GLU A 104 -8.59 -11.06 0.45
C GLU A 104 -8.26 -9.72 1.13
N LYS A 105 -7.53 -9.73 2.24
CA LYS A 105 -7.12 -8.52 3.01
C LYS A 105 -6.12 -7.60 2.29
N GLN A 106 -5.84 -7.79 1.00
CA GLN A 106 -5.06 -6.79 0.26
C GLN A 106 -5.94 -5.56 -0.01
N MET A 107 -5.74 -4.55 0.82
CA MET A 107 -6.35 -3.24 0.59
C MET A 107 -6.07 -2.79 -0.84
N SER A 108 -7.11 -2.43 -1.56
CA SER A 108 -6.98 -1.79 -2.87
C SER A 108 -6.19 -0.47 -2.72
N ILE A 109 -5.63 0.04 -3.82
CA ILE A 109 -4.97 1.37 -3.81
C ILE A 109 -5.95 2.45 -3.33
N ARG A 110 -7.23 2.32 -3.67
CA ARG A 110 -8.29 3.23 -3.23
C ARG A 110 -8.47 3.19 -1.71
N ASP A 111 -8.53 2.00 -1.11
CA ASP A 111 -8.68 1.86 0.34
C ASP A 111 -7.45 2.39 1.07
N LYS A 112 -6.25 2.10 0.58
CA LYS A 112 -5.01 2.67 1.11
C LYS A 112 -5.01 4.19 1.04
N ALA A 113 -5.46 4.76 -0.07
CA ALA A 113 -5.54 6.20 -0.26
C ALA A 113 -6.57 6.84 0.68
N TYR A 114 -7.73 6.19 0.85
CA TYR A 114 -8.78 6.63 1.78
C TYR A 114 -8.27 6.65 3.22
N VAL A 115 -7.69 5.54 3.69
CA VAL A 115 -7.15 5.45 5.05
C VAL A 115 -6.02 6.46 5.27
N SER A 116 -5.10 6.58 4.31
CA SER A 116 -3.97 7.51 4.43
C SER A 116 -4.43 8.96 4.50
N LEU A 117 -5.44 9.36 3.72
CA LEU A 117 -5.99 10.72 3.77
C LEU A 117 -6.68 11.01 5.11
N ASN A 118 -7.45 10.04 5.65
CA ASN A 118 -8.10 10.21 6.94
C ASN A 118 -7.08 10.31 8.08
N VAL A 119 -6.06 9.45 8.10
CA VAL A 119 -4.96 9.53 9.08
C VAL A 119 -4.22 10.87 8.96
N TYR A 120 -3.97 11.33 7.74
CA TYR A 120 -3.34 12.63 7.52
C TYR A 120 -4.16 13.79 8.09
N ARG A 121 -5.49 13.77 7.88
CA ARG A 121 -6.40 14.79 8.45
C ARG A 121 -6.45 14.75 9.97
N MET A 122 -6.40 13.57 10.58
CA MET A 122 -6.33 13.47 12.04
C MET A 122 -5.09 14.19 12.59
N TYR A 123 -3.91 13.97 11.98
CA TYR A 123 -2.70 14.70 12.39
C TYR A 123 -2.79 16.20 12.12
N LEU A 124 -3.42 16.60 11.01
CA LEU A 124 -3.62 18.03 10.67
C LEU A 124 -4.55 18.73 11.69
N GLU A 125 -5.59 18.02 12.16
CA GLU A 125 -6.51 18.53 13.21
C GLU A 125 -5.85 18.54 14.57
N GLU A 126 -4.94 17.61 14.88
CA GLU A 126 -4.22 17.55 16.15
C GLU A 126 -3.17 18.66 16.25
N ASP A 127 -2.35 18.86 15.24
CA ASP A 127 -1.31 19.88 15.17
C ASP A 127 -0.87 20.15 13.71
N GLU A 128 -1.39 21.21 13.11
CA GLU A 128 -1.11 21.61 11.73
C GLU A 128 0.36 22.02 11.47
N SER A 129 1.11 22.32 12.55
CA SER A 129 2.51 22.76 12.47
C SER A 129 3.51 21.61 12.36
N ILE A 130 3.07 20.36 12.57
CA ILE A 130 3.91 19.18 12.42
C ILE A 130 4.45 19.10 10.99
N GLN A 131 5.74 18.77 10.84
CA GLN A 131 6.33 18.54 9.53
C GLN A 131 5.74 17.29 8.90
N GLU A 132 5.40 17.31 7.62
CA GLU A 132 4.82 16.14 6.95
C GLU A 132 5.78 14.92 6.93
N ASP A 133 7.09 15.15 6.93
CA ASP A 133 8.11 14.12 7.03
C ASP A 133 8.48 13.74 8.47
N ASP A 134 7.66 14.12 9.47
CA ASP A 134 7.79 13.64 10.85
C ASP A 134 7.63 12.12 10.92
N GLY A 135 8.44 11.47 11.76
CA GLY A 135 8.44 10.02 11.91
C GLY A 135 7.06 9.42 12.21
N ARG A 136 6.22 10.11 13.01
CA ARG A 136 4.86 9.65 13.37
C ARG A 136 3.96 9.53 12.14
N ILE A 137 4.05 10.50 11.22
CA ILE A 137 3.26 10.52 9.98
C ILE A 137 3.79 9.47 9.00
N MET A 138 5.11 9.43 8.80
CA MET A 138 5.76 8.48 7.89
C MET A 138 5.57 7.03 8.30
N ASP A 139 5.37 6.77 9.58
CA ASP A 139 5.12 5.43 10.10
C ASP A 139 3.64 5.02 10.01
N SER A 140 2.74 6.00 10.07
CA SER A 140 1.29 5.78 9.97
C SER A 140 0.81 5.70 8.53
N ILE A 141 1.49 6.38 7.60
CA ILE A 141 1.15 6.44 6.17
C ILE A 141 2.26 5.78 5.35
N GLU A 142 1.92 4.68 4.66
CA GLU A 142 2.90 3.85 3.93
C GLU A 142 3.68 4.64 2.86
N TYR A 143 2.98 5.48 2.10
CA TYR A 143 3.54 6.34 1.06
C TYR A 143 2.75 7.65 0.98
N ALA A 144 3.47 8.75 0.86
CA ALA A 144 2.88 10.09 0.75
C ALA A 144 1.87 10.24 -0.40
N HIS A 145 2.12 9.56 -1.54
CA HIS A 145 1.23 9.63 -2.70
C HIS A 145 -0.16 9.05 -2.45
N TYR A 146 -0.37 8.24 -1.42
CA TYR A 146 -1.73 7.80 -1.06
C TYR A 146 -2.59 8.94 -0.55
N VAL A 147 -1.99 9.97 0.10
CA VAL A 147 -2.72 11.19 0.49
C VAL A 147 -3.18 11.95 -0.77
N THR A 148 -2.28 12.17 -1.72
CA THR A 148 -2.59 12.80 -3.02
C THR A 148 -3.68 12.03 -3.79
N LEU A 149 -3.58 10.69 -3.84
CA LEU A 149 -4.60 9.84 -4.45
C LEU A 149 -5.93 9.89 -3.70
N GLY A 150 -5.93 9.95 -2.37
CA GLY A 150 -7.13 10.08 -1.55
C GLY A 150 -7.92 11.33 -1.93
N ILE A 151 -7.24 12.48 -1.98
CA ILE A 151 -7.83 13.76 -2.42
C ILE A 151 -8.36 13.64 -3.86
N ALA A 152 -7.60 13.02 -4.74
CA ALA A 152 -8.02 12.84 -6.13
C ALA A 152 -9.26 11.94 -6.26
N TYR A 153 -9.36 10.86 -5.47
CA TYR A 153 -10.54 9.98 -5.44
C TYR A 153 -11.77 10.65 -4.85
N GLU A 154 -11.63 11.51 -3.85
CA GLU A 154 -12.76 12.31 -3.32
C GLU A 154 -13.31 13.25 -4.37
N ARG A 155 -12.44 14.00 -5.08
CA ARG A 155 -12.84 14.95 -6.13
C ARG A 155 -13.35 14.27 -7.40
N ARG A 156 -12.80 13.11 -7.72
CA ARG A 156 -13.16 12.34 -8.92
C ARG A 156 -13.14 10.82 -8.64
N PRO A 157 -14.23 10.24 -8.14
CA PRO A 157 -14.29 8.83 -7.74
C PRO A 157 -13.93 7.81 -8.82
N LYS A 158 -14.05 8.17 -10.10
CA LYS A 158 -13.77 7.28 -11.25
C LYS A 158 -12.32 7.37 -11.76
N ILE A 159 -11.42 8.11 -11.08
CA ILE A 159 -10.01 8.20 -11.50
C ILE A 159 -9.35 6.80 -11.49
N PHE A 160 -8.49 6.52 -12.48
CA PHE A 160 -7.78 5.25 -12.56
C PHE A 160 -6.41 5.33 -11.85
N GLY A 161 -6.44 5.61 -10.55
CA GLY A 161 -5.24 5.90 -9.73
C GLY A 161 -4.17 4.81 -9.77
N SER A 162 -4.55 3.53 -9.91
CA SER A 162 -3.58 2.42 -9.99
C SER A 162 -2.67 2.49 -11.22
N ALA A 163 -3.07 3.17 -12.30
CA ALA A 163 -2.22 3.36 -13.47
C ALA A 163 -1.08 4.34 -13.21
N TYR A 164 -1.24 5.25 -12.24
CA TYR A 164 -0.26 6.28 -11.89
C TYR A 164 0.65 5.89 -10.73
N GLU A 165 0.33 4.83 -9.98
CA GLU A 165 1.05 4.44 -8.75
C GLU A 165 2.56 4.32 -8.99
N PHE A 166 2.97 3.72 -10.11
CA PHE A 166 4.36 3.56 -10.49
C PHE A 166 5.11 4.90 -10.65
N LEU A 167 4.45 5.92 -11.21
CA LEU A 167 5.02 7.26 -11.35
C LEU A 167 5.02 7.98 -10.00
N LEU A 168 3.88 7.98 -9.30
CA LEU A 168 3.69 8.64 -8.02
C LEU A 168 4.70 8.17 -6.96
N LYS A 169 4.96 6.88 -6.84
CA LYS A 169 6.00 6.33 -5.95
C LYS A 169 7.39 6.94 -6.15
N LYS A 170 7.67 7.49 -7.31
CA LYS A 170 8.98 8.06 -7.64
C LYS A 170 9.06 9.55 -7.41
N VAL A 171 7.95 10.26 -7.59
CA VAL A 171 7.95 11.73 -7.65
C VAL A 171 7.14 12.37 -6.52
N ASP A 172 6.35 11.60 -5.79
CA ASP A 172 5.47 12.09 -4.74
C ASP A 172 5.91 11.53 -3.38
N SER A 173 6.94 12.12 -2.80
CA SER A 173 7.48 11.83 -1.47
C SER A 173 6.86 12.74 -0.41
N PHE A 174 7.08 12.42 0.87
CA PHE A 174 6.79 13.34 1.98
C PHE A 174 7.56 14.64 1.80
N LEU A 175 6.95 15.74 2.24
CA LEU A 175 7.45 17.11 2.08
C LEU A 175 8.03 17.60 3.41
N SER A 176 9.19 18.24 3.36
CA SER A 176 9.79 18.86 4.54
C SER A 176 9.17 20.25 4.78
N MET A 177 7.88 20.26 5.14
CA MET A 177 7.11 21.45 5.46
C MET A 177 5.92 21.11 6.37
N PRO A 178 5.34 22.11 7.10
CA PRO A 178 4.18 21.91 7.96
C PRO A 178 2.98 21.33 7.22
N LEU A 179 2.15 20.55 7.93
CA LEU A 179 1.01 19.82 7.37
C LEU A 179 -0.01 20.72 6.67
N ASP A 180 -0.27 21.93 7.21
CA ASP A 180 -1.17 22.92 6.60
C ASP A 180 -0.72 23.32 5.19
N LYS A 181 0.58 23.54 5.00
CA LYS A 181 1.19 23.89 3.72
C LYS A 181 1.30 22.66 2.80
N ALA A 182 1.69 21.52 3.39
CA ALA A 182 1.79 20.28 2.66
C ALA A 182 0.43 19.83 2.11
N MET A 183 -0.68 20.01 2.86
CA MET A 183 -2.03 19.71 2.38
C MET A 183 -2.38 20.53 1.12
N LYS A 184 -2.09 21.83 1.10
CA LYS A 184 -2.31 22.69 -0.08
C LYS A 184 -1.53 22.21 -1.30
N GLU A 185 -0.27 21.81 -1.07
CA GLU A 185 0.56 21.21 -2.11
C GLU A 185 -0.02 19.88 -2.62
N ARG A 186 -0.50 19.02 -1.71
CA ARG A 186 -1.17 17.75 -2.04
C ARG A 186 -2.44 17.97 -2.85
N GLU A 187 -3.21 18.98 -2.53
CA GLU A 187 -4.40 19.39 -3.29
C GLU A 187 -4.06 19.83 -4.71
N GLY A 188 -3.00 20.62 -4.88
CA GLY A 188 -2.48 21.01 -6.19
C GLY A 188 -2.05 19.80 -7.03
N ARG A 189 -1.29 18.86 -6.41
CA ARG A 189 -0.88 17.60 -7.05
C ARG A 189 -2.06 16.72 -7.45
N ALA A 190 -3.06 16.60 -6.59
CA ALA A 190 -4.29 15.89 -6.89
C ALA A 190 -5.05 16.52 -8.07
N GLY A 191 -5.11 17.85 -8.15
CA GLY A 191 -5.65 18.58 -9.30
C GLY A 191 -4.93 18.23 -10.61
N MET A 192 -3.60 18.30 -10.61
CA MET A 192 -2.78 17.95 -11.77
C MET A 192 -2.94 16.48 -12.20
N LEU A 193 -3.08 15.55 -11.24
CA LEU A 193 -3.35 14.14 -11.49
C LEU A 193 -4.73 13.97 -12.17
N ILE A 194 -5.77 14.65 -11.69
CA ILE A 194 -7.13 14.62 -12.26
C ILE A 194 -7.15 15.13 -13.70
N GLU A 195 -6.47 16.25 -13.98
CA GLU A 195 -6.33 16.79 -15.33
C GLU A 195 -5.64 15.80 -16.27
N THR A 196 -4.56 15.17 -15.77
CA THR A 196 -3.81 14.15 -16.52
C THR A 196 -4.67 12.93 -16.82
N ASP A 197 -5.50 12.47 -15.86
CA ASP A 197 -6.45 11.37 -16.05
C ASP A 197 -7.51 11.70 -17.11
N ALA A 198 -8.01 12.93 -17.13
CA ALA A 198 -8.96 13.38 -18.14
C ALA A 198 -8.35 13.36 -19.56
N LEU A 199 -7.10 13.78 -19.69
CA LEU A 199 -6.37 13.74 -20.96
C LEU A 199 -6.08 12.30 -21.39
N ALA A 200 -5.67 11.44 -20.45
CA ALA A 200 -5.43 10.03 -20.72
C ALA A 200 -6.68 9.30 -21.22
N ARG A 201 -7.85 9.60 -20.65
CA ARG A 201 -9.14 9.05 -21.11
C ARG A 201 -9.43 9.44 -22.54
N LYS A 202 -9.29 10.72 -22.87
CA LYS A 202 -9.45 11.19 -24.26
C LYS A 202 -8.53 10.45 -25.22
N THR A 203 -7.25 10.29 -24.83
CA THR A 203 -6.27 9.57 -25.65
C THR A 203 -6.66 8.10 -25.85
N VAL A 204 -7.11 7.43 -24.78
CA VAL A 204 -7.61 6.03 -24.85
C VAL A 204 -8.82 5.91 -25.77
N ASP A 205 -9.75 6.86 -25.69
CA ASP A 205 -10.96 6.84 -26.52
C ASP A 205 -10.61 7.01 -28.01
N GLU A 206 -9.66 7.87 -28.37
CA GLU A 206 -9.18 8.00 -29.75
C GLU A 206 -8.47 6.74 -30.25
N ILE A 207 -7.67 6.10 -29.39
CA ILE A 207 -7.02 4.82 -29.74
C ILE A 207 -8.05 3.71 -29.99
N LYS A 208 -9.11 3.65 -29.17
CA LYS A 208 -10.22 2.68 -29.37
C LYS A 208 -10.94 2.86 -30.70
N LYS A 209 -11.12 4.10 -31.17
CA LYS A 209 -11.70 4.38 -32.50
C LYS A 209 -10.89 3.79 -33.65
N LEU A 210 -9.60 3.52 -33.45
CA LEU A 210 -8.75 2.84 -34.43
C LEU A 210 -8.89 1.30 -34.41
N GLY A 211 -9.84 0.76 -33.65
CA GLY A 211 -10.08 -0.68 -33.51
C GLY A 211 -9.08 -1.39 -32.58
N VAL A 212 -8.39 -0.65 -31.72
CA VAL A 212 -7.50 -1.26 -30.72
C VAL A 212 -8.33 -1.67 -29.51
N ASP A 213 -8.50 -2.97 -29.33
CA ASP A 213 -9.13 -3.55 -28.13
C ASP A 213 -8.08 -4.29 -27.30
N HIS A 214 -7.78 -3.76 -26.11
CA HIS A 214 -6.80 -4.33 -25.20
C HIS A 214 -7.28 -4.18 -23.75
N PRO A 215 -7.33 -5.25 -22.93
CA PRO A 215 -7.89 -5.23 -21.57
C PRO A 215 -7.23 -4.18 -20.66
N PHE A 216 -5.94 -3.92 -20.86
CA PHE A 216 -5.14 -3.00 -20.06
C PHE A 216 -4.78 -1.70 -20.81
N LEU A 217 -5.51 -1.35 -21.88
CA LEU A 217 -5.18 -0.22 -22.77
C LEU A 217 -4.86 1.07 -22.00
N TYR A 218 -5.67 1.42 -21.00
CA TYR A 218 -5.42 2.62 -20.19
C TYR A 218 -4.05 2.60 -19.51
N ARG A 219 -3.69 1.48 -18.89
CA ARG A 219 -2.39 1.32 -18.22
C ARG A 219 -1.24 1.35 -19.22
N GLU A 220 -1.42 0.75 -20.39
CA GLU A 220 -0.43 0.77 -21.47
C GLU A 220 -0.21 2.18 -22.01
N VAL A 221 -1.26 2.99 -22.19
CA VAL A 221 -1.17 4.40 -22.60
C VAL A 221 -0.36 5.20 -21.56
N ILE A 222 -0.67 5.08 -20.27
CA ILE A 222 0.10 5.76 -19.22
C ILE A 222 1.55 5.30 -19.20
N SER A 223 1.79 4.00 -19.29
CA SER A 223 3.15 3.43 -19.33
C SER A 223 3.95 3.91 -20.54
N PHE A 224 3.32 3.98 -21.74
CA PHE A 224 3.94 4.47 -22.96
C PHE A 224 4.31 5.95 -22.88
N CYS A 225 3.41 6.76 -22.32
CA CYS A 225 3.60 8.20 -22.20
C CYS A 225 4.47 8.60 -20.98
N THR A 226 4.69 7.69 -20.02
CA THR A 226 5.54 8.00 -18.86
C THR A 226 7.00 8.16 -19.32
N PRO A 227 7.67 9.26 -18.93
CA PRO A 227 9.05 9.51 -19.36
C PRO A 227 9.99 8.37 -18.98
N ALA A 228 10.73 7.82 -19.95
CA ALA A 228 11.70 6.75 -19.71
C ALA A 228 12.79 7.17 -18.72
N LYS A 229 13.25 6.24 -17.87
CA LYS A 229 14.40 6.47 -17.00
C LYS A 229 15.65 6.72 -17.83
N ARG A 230 16.17 7.94 -17.84
CA ARG A 230 17.55 8.19 -18.22
C ARG A 230 18.45 7.86 -17.04
N LYS A 231 19.40 6.94 -17.22
CA LYS A 231 20.25 6.32 -16.16
C LYS A 231 21.09 7.30 -15.32
N ARG A 232 21.15 8.61 -15.61
CA ARG A 232 22.05 9.58 -14.96
C ARG A 232 21.51 11.02 -14.79
N LYS A 233 20.20 11.27 -14.79
CA LYS A 233 19.66 12.62 -14.52
C LYS A 233 19.05 12.71 -13.13
N ALA A 234 19.12 13.91 -12.54
CA ALA A 234 18.48 14.26 -11.27
C ALA A 234 17.03 13.79 -11.21
N LYS A 235 16.55 13.47 -10.00
CA LYS A 235 15.17 13.05 -9.73
C LYS A 235 14.25 14.20 -10.17
N LYS A 236 13.34 13.94 -11.11
CA LYS A 236 12.35 14.94 -11.55
C LYS A 236 11.42 15.31 -10.41
N SER A 237 11.00 16.58 -10.34
CA SER A 237 9.93 17.01 -9.47
C SER A 237 8.59 16.37 -9.89
N PHE A 238 7.58 16.47 -9.02
CA PHE A 238 6.22 16.03 -9.34
C PHE A 238 5.69 16.75 -10.59
N GLU A 239 5.81 18.08 -10.61
CA GLU A 239 5.34 18.95 -11.69
C GLU A 239 6.05 18.64 -13.03
N GLU A 240 7.38 18.50 -13.01
CA GLU A 240 8.15 18.15 -14.20
C GLU A 240 7.75 16.79 -14.78
N ALA A 241 7.50 15.83 -13.93
CA ALA A 241 7.11 14.47 -14.34
C ALA A 241 5.71 14.48 -14.97
N PHE A 242 4.74 15.13 -14.31
CA PHE A 242 3.36 15.19 -14.79
C PHE A 242 3.22 16.09 -16.04
N ASN A 243 3.94 17.21 -16.12
CA ASN A 243 3.99 18.04 -17.33
C ASN A 243 4.60 17.28 -18.51
N SER A 244 5.66 16.48 -18.27
CA SER A 244 6.21 15.60 -19.30
C SER A 244 5.22 14.54 -19.75
N LEU A 245 4.48 13.92 -18.81
CA LEU A 245 3.44 12.94 -19.09
C LEU A 245 2.29 13.58 -19.92
N LYS A 246 1.78 14.73 -19.51
CA LYS A 246 0.75 15.49 -20.27
C LYS A 246 1.21 15.84 -21.69
N LYS A 247 2.47 16.28 -21.86
CA LYS A 247 3.05 16.53 -23.16
C LYS A 247 3.05 15.29 -24.05
N ASN A 248 3.48 14.13 -23.51
CA ASN A 248 3.52 12.88 -24.27
C ASN A 248 2.10 12.36 -24.58
N LEU A 249 1.14 12.52 -23.66
CA LEU A 249 -0.27 12.18 -23.90
C LEU A 249 -0.87 13.04 -25.03
N ASN A 250 -0.60 14.35 -25.06
CA ASN A 250 -1.03 15.21 -26.15
C ASN A 250 -0.40 14.80 -27.49
N GLY A 251 0.89 14.44 -27.49
CA GLY A 251 1.54 13.92 -28.71
C GLY A 251 0.93 12.62 -29.19
N LEU A 252 0.57 11.70 -28.26
CA LEU A 252 -0.12 10.46 -28.59
C LEU A 252 -1.57 10.67 -29.02
N LEU A 253 -2.26 11.67 -28.46
CA LEU A 253 -3.62 12.08 -28.86
C LEU A 253 -3.66 12.56 -30.30
N LEU A 254 -2.63 13.29 -30.74
CA LEU A 254 -2.50 13.74 -32.15
C LEU A 254 -2.16 12.61 -33.11
N GLU A 255 -1.41 11.59 -32.66
CA GLU A 255 -0.99 10.45 -33.46
C GLU A 255 -1.25 9.12 -32.72
N PRO A 256 -2.54 8.72 -32.56
CA PRO A 256 -2.90 7.56 -31.74
C PRO A 256 -2.36 6.22 -32.26
N SER A 257 -2.03 6.12 -33.54
CA SER A 257 -1.47 4.91 -34.16
C SER A 257 -0.08 4.52 -33.62
N LYS A 258 0.66 5.46 -33.03
CA LYS A 258 2.01 5.21 -32.49
C LYS A 258 2.05 4.15 -31.38
N ILE A 259 0.94 3.93 -30.68
CA ILE A 259 0.90 2.91 -29.64
C ILE A 259 0.85 1.48 -30.18
N ARG A 260 0.43 1.27 -31.44
CA ARG A 260 0.29 -0.08 -32.04
C ARG A 260 1.60 -0.87 -32.02
N SER A 261 2.73 -0.20 -32.22
CA SER A 261 4.06 -0.83 -32.20
C SER A 261 4.43 -1.43 -30.84
N LYS A 262 3.82 -0.93 -29.76
CA LYS A 262 4.03 -1.43 -28.40
C LYS A 262 3.05 -2.55 -28.03
N LEU A 263 1.84 -2.53 -28.58
CA LEU A 263 0.79 -3.50 -28.22
C LEU A 263 0.90 -4.82 -29.00
N ASN A 264 1.61 -4.81 -30.14
CA ASN A 264 1.80 -5.96 -31.02
C ASN A 264 3.13 -6.70 -30.77
N GLY A 265 3.94 -6.30 -29.80
CA GLY A 265 5.19 -6.95 -29.37
C GLY A 265 5.06 -7.49 -27.95
#